data_03778f8adad284ee7626ad51b18efa62
#
_entry.id   03778f8adad284ee7626ad51b18efa62
#
_cell.length_a   1.000
_cell.length_b   1.000
_cell.length_c   1.000
_cell.angle_alpha   90.00
_cell.angle_beta   90.00
_cell.angle_gamma   90.00
#
_symmetry.space_group_name_H-M   'P 1'
#
loop_
_entity.id
_entity.type
_entity.pdbx_description
1 polymer ?
#
loop_
_entity_poly.entity_id
_entity_poly.type
_entity_poly.pdbx_seq_one_letter_code
_entity_poly.pdbx_strand_id
1 'polypeptide(L)'
;VVGDIADTELVDKLAAKADAIVHYAAESHNDNSLQDPSPFIYTNFIGTYTLLEAARKYDIRFHHVSTDEVYGDLPLREDLPGHGEGPGEKFTAETKYNPSSPYSSTKAASDLIVKAWVRSFGVKATISNCSNNYGPYQHIEKFIPRQITNILSGIKPKLYGEGKNVRDWIHTNDHSTGVWAILTKGRIGETYLIGADGEKNNKEVLELILEKMGQPKDAYDHVTDRAGHDLRYAIDSAKLREELGWEPQFTNFEQGLEDTIKWYTDHEDWWKAEKEAVEAKYAQTQEVIK
;
A
#
# COMPACT_ATOMS: atom_id res chain seq x y z
N VAL A 1 3.27 23.04 -2.51
CA VAL A 1 1.90 23.56 -2.42
C VAL A 1 1.07 22.60 -1.58
N VAL A 2 0.40 23.10 -0.56
CA VAL A 2 -0.55 22.33 0.26
C VAL A 2 -1.95 22.59 -0.30
N GLY A 3 -2.74 21.53 -0.51
CA GLY A 3 -4.10 21.64 -1.04
C GLY A 3 -4.74 20.27 -1.29
N ASP A 4 -6.01 20.29 -1.69
CA ASP A 4 -6.78 19.10 -2.00
C ASP A 4 -6.69 18.78 -3.51
N ILE A 5 -6.49 17.51 -3.85
CA ILE A 5 -6.47 17.05 -5.25
C ILE A 5 -7.83 17.13 -5.94
N ALA A 6 -8.92 17.27 -5.20
CA ALA A 6 -10.26 17.52 -5.74
C ALA A 6 -10.54 19.02 -5.97
N ASP A 7 -9.63 19.93 -5.55
CA ASP A 7 -9.72 21.35 -5.88
C ASP A 7 -9.31 21.59 -7.35
N THR A 8 -10.31 21.71 -8.18
CA THR A 8 -10.16 21.85 -9.64
C THR A 8 -9.32 23.07 -10.04
N GLU A 9 -9.47 24.21 -9.33
CA GLU A 9 -8.72 25.42 -9.66
C GLU A 9 -7.24 25.30 -9.30
N LEU A 10 -6.95 24.72 -8.13
CA LEU A 10 -5.59 24.47 -7.68
C LEU A 10 -4.88 23.48 -8.60
N VAL A 11 -5.55 22.35 -8.89
CA VAL A 11 -5.01 21.30 -9.77
C VAL A 11 -4.75 21.85 -11.17
N ASP A 12 -5.66 22.64 -11.73
CA ASP A 12 -5.49 23.27 -13.04
C ASP A 12 -4.25 24.18 -13.08
N LYS A 13 -4.07 25.02 -12.07
CA LYS A 13 -2.89 25.92 -11.98
C LYS A 13 -1.56 25.18 -11.90
N LEU A 14 -1.54 24.02 -11.22
CA LEU A 14 -0.34 23.22 -11.04
C LEU A 14 -0.05 22.40 -12.31
N ALA A 15 -1.07 21.75 -12.86
CA ALA A 15 -0.94 20.91 -14.06
C ALA A 15 -0.48 21.73 -15.30
N ALA A 16 -0.91 22.99 -15.41
CA ALA A 16 -0.48 23.89 -16.49
C ALA A 16 1.05 24.10 -16.56
N LYS A 17 1.79 23.75 -15.51
CA LYS A 17 3.25 23.94 -15.41
C LYS A 17 4.00 22.60 -15.23
N ALA A 18 3.30 21.48 -15.31
CA ALA A 18 3.86 20.16 -15.06
C ALA A 18 4.10 19.43 -16.39
N ASP A 19 5.15 18.63 -16.45
CA ASP A 19 5.42 17.70 -17.55
C ASP A 19 4.73 16.34 -17.34
N ALA A 20 4.48 16.00 -16.07
CA ALA A 20 3.81 14.76 -15.66
C ALA A 20 3.12 14.91 -14.31
N ILE A 21 2.13 14.06 -14.07
CA ILE A 21 1.49 13.86 -12.75
C ILE A 21 1.79 12.44 -12.28
N VAL A 22 2.36 12.30 -11.08
CA VAL A 22 2.44 11.02 -10.36
C VAL A 22 1.47 11.09 -9.19
N HIS A 23 0.41 10.32 -9.26
CA HIS A 23 -0.70 10.39 -8.32
C HIS A 23 -0.53 9.37 -7.20
N TYR A 24 0.07 9.81 -6.09
CA TYR A 24 0.18 9.05 -4.83
C TYR A 24 -0.92 9.39 -3.83
N ALA A 25 -1.57 10.55 -3.97
CA ALA A 25 -2.51 11.02 -2.99
C ALA A 25 -3.74 10.10 -2.89
N ALA A 26 -4.02 9.62 -1.68
CA ALA A 26 -5.17 8.77 -1.41
C ALA A 26 -5.47 8.74 0.09
N GLU A 27 -6.73 8.54 0.44
CA GLU A 27 -7.07 7.92 1.71
C GLU A 27 -6.71 6.44 1.64
N SER A 28 -5.87 5.92 2.57
CA SER A 28 -5.20 4.62 2.38
C SER A 28 -5.21 3.70 3.59
N HIS A 29 -5.91 4.07 4.68
CA HIS A 29 -5.97 3.23 5.87
C HIS A 29 -7.30 2.49 5.94
N ASN A 30 -7.24 1.15 5.84
CA ASN A 30 -8.41 0.29 5.75
C ASN A 30 -9.37 0.46 6.94
N ASP A 31 -8.82 0.50 8.17
CA ASP A 31 -9.63 0.67 9.38
C ASP A 31 -10.42 1.99 9.37
N ASN A 32 -9.82 3.07 8.85
CA ASN A 32 -10.52 4.34 8.68
C ASN A 32 -11.66 4.23 7.67
N SER A 33 -11.48 3.44 6.60
CA SER A 33 -12.53 3.25 5.58
C SER A 33 -13.74 2.48 6.10
N LEU A 34 -13.55 1.64 7.11
CA LEU A 34 -14.64 0.91 7.78
C LEU A 34 -15.41 1.81 8.76
N GLN A 35 -14.78 2.87 9.28
CA GLN A 35 -15.42 3.83 10.17
C GLN A 35 -16.21 4.90 9.40
N ASP A 36 -15.58 5.51 8.40
CA ASP A 36 -16.17 6.50 7.50
C ASP A 36 -15.63 6.35 6.08
N PRO A 37 -16.39 5.77 5.15
CA PRO A 37 -15.97 5.62 3.77
C PRO A 37 -16.03 6.90 2.94
N SER A 38 -16.71 7.96 3.42
CA SER A 38 -16.96 9.18 2.63
C SER A 38 -15.68 9.88 2.15
N PRO A 39 -14.64 10.09 2.98
CA PRO A 39 -13.38 10.69 2.53
C PRO A 39 -12.68 9.86 1.43
N PHE A 40 -12.82 8.53 1.49
CA PHE A 40 -12.23 7.62 0.49
C PHE A 40 -12.86 7.78 -0.89
N ILE A 41 -14.18 7.93 -0.95
CA ILE A 41 -14.89 8.18 -2.21
C ILE A 41 -14.45 9.55 -2.78
N TYR A 42 -14.43 10.56 -1.93
CA TYR A 42 -14.10 11.91 -2.35
C TYR A 42 -12.64 12.02 -2.83
N THR A 43 -11.68 11.61 -2.00
CA THR A 43 -10.26 11.70 -2.33
C THR A 43 -9.87 10.72 -3.44
N ASN A 44 -10.18 9.43 -3.28
CA ASN A 44 -9.67 8.40 -4.18
C ASN A 44 -10.36 8.43 -5.55
N PHE A 45 -11.67 8.72 -5.61
CA PHE A 45 -12.39 8.73 -6.87
C PHE A 45 -12.51 10.13 -7.48
N ILE A 46 -13.07 11.10 -6.76
CA ILE A 46 -13.25 12.46 -7.28
C ILE A 46 -11.91 13.16 -7.47
N GLY A 47 -10.96 13.00 -6.53
CA GLY A 47 -9.61 13.54 -6.67
C GLY A 47 -8.89 12.97 -7.89
N THR A 48 -8.96 11.65 -8.13
CA THR A 48 -8.41 11.03 -9.33
C THR A 48 -9.05 11.57 -10.62
N TYR A 49 -10.37 11.72 -10.63
CA TYR A 49 -11.09 12.34 -11.75
C TYR A 49 -10.57 13.75 -12.05
N THR A 50 -10.43 14.58 -11.03
CA THR A 50 -9.94 15.96 -11.18
C THR A 50 -8.54 16.01 -11.80
N LEU A 51 -7.64 15.14 -11.32
CA LEU A 51 -6.28 15.03 -11.88
C LEU A 51 -6.26 14.50 -13.32
N LEU A 52 -7.15 13.57 -13.68
CA LEU A 52 -7.28 13.05 -15.04
C LEU A 52 -7.78 14.11 -16.03
N GLU A 53 -8.74 14.93 -15.61
CA GLU A 53 -9.22 16.05 -16.47
C GLU A 53 -8.11 17.08 -16.68
N ALA A 54 -7.31 17.38 -15.68
CA ALA A 54 -6.15 18.25 -15.84
C ALA A 54 -5.09 17.62 -16.77
N ALA A 55 -4.77 16.33 -16.60
CA ALA A 55 -3.85 15.63 -17.48
C ALA A 55 -4.33 15.62 -18.94
N ARG A 56 -5.65 15.42 -19.15
CA ARG A 56 -6.28 15.49 -20.45
C ARG A 56 -6.19 16.89 -21.08
N LYS A 57 -6.48 17.94 -20.29
CA LYS A 57 -6.47 19.33 -20.75
C LYS A 57 -5.11 19.78 -21.23
N TYR A 58 -4.05 19.39 -20.52
CA TYR A 58 -2.67 19.82 -20.81
C TYR A 58 -1.86 18.78 -21.59
N ASP A 59 -2.46 17.64 -21.97
CA ASP A 59 -1.82 16.53 -22.71
C ASP A 59 -0.54 16.03 -22.03
N ILE A 60 -0.50 15.98 -20.70
CA ILE A 60 0.66 15.57 -19.90
C ILE A 60 0.59 14.11 -19.48
N ARG A 61 1.73 13.51 -19.21
CA ARG A 61 1.87 12.14 -18.71
C ARG A 61 1.23 12.00 -17.34
N PHE A 62 0.49 10.90 -17.12
CA PHE A 62 -0.15 10.58 -15.85
C PHE A 62 0.24 9.18 -15.38
N HIS A 63 0.66 9.04 -14.13
CA HIS A 63 0.87 7.74 -13.51
C HIS A 63 0.02 7.63 -12.25
N HIS A 64 -0.85 6.63 -12.23
CA HIS A 64 -1.73 6.32 -11.10
C HIS A 64 -1.11 5.22 -10.23
N VAL A 65 -0.82 5.53 -8.97
CA VAL A 65 -0.36 4.56 -7.98
C VAL A 65 -1.56 3.95 -7.27
N SER A 66 -1.75 2.65 -7.43
CA SER A 66 -2.82 1.86 -6.84
C SER A 66 -2.26 0.74 -5.95
N THR A 67 -3.07 -0.25 -5.63
CA THR A 67 -2.78 -1.32 -4.66
C THR A 67 -3.18 -2.68 -5.21
N ASP A 68 -2.55 -3.74 -4.73
CA ASP A 68 -2.93 -5.12 -4.99
C ASP A 68 -4.29 -5.50 -4.34
N GLU A 69 -4.72 -4.76 -3.32
CA GLU A 69 -6.02 -4.98 -2.67
C GLU A 69 -7.22 -4.85 -3.62
N VAL A 70 -7.06 -4.24 -4.80
CA VAL A 70 -8.13 -4.17 -5.82
C VAL A 70 -8.49 -5.55 -6.39
N TYR A 71 -7.60 -6.52 -6.30
CA TYR A 71 -7.82 -7.88 -6.81
C TYR A 71 -8.56 -8.78 -5.82
N GLY A 72 -8.68 -8.38 -4.56
CA GLY A 72 -9.32 -9.15 -3.50
C GLY A 72 -8.38 -10.11 -2.80
N ASP A 73 -8.84 -11.30 -2.49
CA ASP A 73 -8.19 -12.26 -1.61
C ASP A 73 -7.73 -13.51 -2.34
N LEU A 74 -6.56 -14.02 -1.96
CA LEU A 74 -6.05 -15.32 -2.36
C LEU A 74 -6.16 -16.32 -1.19
N PRO A 75 -6.35 -17.62 -1.44
CA PRO A 75 -6.29 -18.62 -0.40
C PRO A 75 -4.89 -18.69 0.21
N LEU A 76 -4.82 -19.08 1.49
CA LEU A 76 -3.54 -19.40 2.11
C LEU A 76 -2.88 -20.56 1.39
N ARG A 77 -1.54 -20.60 1.34
CA ARG A 77 -0.82 -21.66 0.63
C ARG A 77 -1.09 -23.05 1.23
N GLU A 78 -1.25 -23.12 2.56
CA GLU A 78 -1.58 -24.36 3.28
C GLU A 78 -2.94 -24.94 2.91
N ASP A 79 -3.87 -24.10 2.42
CA ASP A 79 -5.20 -24.50 1.98
C ASP A 79 -5.24 -24.95 0.50
N LEU A 80 -4.11 -24.82 -0.22
CA LEU A 80 -4.02 -25.23 -1.62
C LEU A 80 -3.73 -26.73 -1.75
N PRO A 81 -4.19 -27.38 -2.85
CA PRO A 81 -3.78 -28.76 -3.17
C PRO A 81 -2.25 -28.89 -3.21
N GLY A 82 -1.69 -29.91 -2.54
CA GLY A 82 -0.25 -30.08 -2.41
C GLY A 82 0.37 -29.36 -1.21
N HIS A 83 -0.46 -28.88 -0.27
CA HIS A 83 -0.01 -28.24 0.99
C HIS A 83 0.95 -27.07 0.80
N GLY A 84 0.75 -26.29 -0.27
CA GLY A 84 1.52 -25.06 -0.52
C GLY A 84 2.90 -25.30 -1.13
N GLU A 85 3.19 -26.48 -1.66
CA GLU A 85 4.37 -26.69 -2.48
C GLU A 85 4.27 -25.88 -3.79
N GLY A 86 5.33 -25.12 -4.12
CA GLY A 86 5.39 -24.27 -5.30
C GLY A 86 5.03 -22.78 -5.03
N PRO A 87 5.08 -21.93 -6.08
CA PRO A 87 4.92 -20.48 -5.94
C PRO A 87 3.50 -20.03 -5.55
N GLY A 88 2.50 -20.89 -5.67
CA GLY A 88 1.09 -20.55 -5.45
C GLY A 88 0.53 -19.61 -6.53
N GLU A 89 -0.77 -19.34 -6.44
CA GLU A 89 -1.42 -18.33 -7.28
C GLU A 89 -0.98 -16.92 -6.90
N LYS A 90 -0.79 -16.06 -7.90
CA LYS A 90 -0.46 -14.65 -7.74
C LYS A 90 -1.39 -13.81 -8.61
N PHE A 91 -1.65 -12.58 -8.17
CA PHE A 91 -2.33 -11.59 -9.00
C PHE A 91 -1.44 -11.15 -10.15
N THR A 92 -2.05 -10.99 -11.32
CA THR A 92 -1.47 -10.40 -12.51
C THR A 92 -2.26 -9.16 -12.94
N ALA A 93 -1.76 -8.41 -13.92
CA ALA A 93 -2.48 -7.25 -14.46
C ALA A 93 -3.83 -7.62 -15.13
N GLU A 94 -4.03 -8.90 -15.48
CA GLU A 94 -5.23 -9.46 -16.08
C GLU A 94 -6.22 -10.02 -15.04
N THR A 95 -5.81 -10.14 -13.79
CA THR A 95 -6.67 -10.60 -12.69
C THR A 95 -7.88 -9.65 -12.56
N LYS A 96 -9.07 -10.22 -12.42
CA LYS A 96 -10.30 -9.44 -12.25
C LYS A 96 -10.32 -8.76 -10.90
N TYR A 97 -10.78 -7.51 -10.86
CA TYR A 97 -10.97 -6.78 -9.61
C TYR A 97 -12.09 -7.41 -8.79
N ASN A 98 -11.82 -7.64 -7.51
CA ASN A 98 -12.76 -8.18 -6.53
C ASN A 98 -12.47 -7.60 -5.13
N PRO A 99 -12.49 -6.26 -4.98
CA PRO A 99 -12.10 -5.60 -3.73
C PRO A 99 -13.06 -5.94 -2.58
N SER A 100 -12.51 -6.10 -1.37
CA SER A 100 -13.23 -6.55 -0.17
C SER A 100 -13.55 -5.43 0.83
N SER A 101 -12.98 -4.24 0.68
CA SER A 101 -13.14 -3.12 1.60
C SER A 101 -13.58 -1.83 0.90
N PRO A 102 -14.12 -0.82 1.64
CA PRO A 102 -14.39 0.49 1.05
C PRO A 102 -13.14 1.14 0.44
N TYR A 103 -11.97 1.02 1.10
CA TYR A 103 -10.70 1.50 0.56
C TYR A 103 -10.39 0.84 -0.78
N SER A 104 -10.28 -0.48 -0.83
CA SER A 104 -9.93 -1.20 -2.05
C SER A 104 -10.95 -1.03 -3.17
N SER A 105 -12.24 -0.88 -2.82
CA SER A 105 -13.30 -0.57 -3.78
C SER A 105 -13.13 0.81 -4.43
N THR A 106 -12.74 1.84 -3.65
CA THR A 106 -12.48 3.18 -4.21
C THR A 106 -11.22 3.20 -5.06
N LYS A 107 -10.19 2.42 -4.71
CA LYS A 107 -8.99 2.26 -5.54
C LYS A 107 -9.29 1.51 -6.84
N ALA A 108 -10.07 0.43 -6.80
CA ALA A 108 -10.52 -0.26 -8.01
C ALA A 108 -11.34 0.65 -8.93
N ALA A 109 -12.25 1.46 -8.37
CA ALA A 109 -13.00 2.46 -9.12
C ALA A 109 -12.08 3.50 -9.77
N SER A 110 -11.04 3.95 -9.07
CA SER A 110 -10.04 4.89 -9.61
C SER A 110 -9.25 4.27 -10.77
N ASP A 111 -8.81 3.03 -10.63
CA ASP A 111 -8.13 2.31 -11.73
C ASP A 111 -9.01 2.22 -12.98
N LEU A 112 -10.32 1.94 -12.78
CA LEU A 112 -11.27 1.82 -13.88
C LEU A 112 -11.51 3.14 -14.60
N ILE A 113 -11.59 4.28 -13.89
CA ILE A 113 -11.72 5.58 -14.56
C ILE A 113 -10.42 5.97 -15.29
N VAL A 114 -9.24 5.65 -14.75
CA VAL A 114 -7.97 5.86 -15.49
C VAL A 114 -7.98 5.08 -16.79
N LYS A 115 -8.33 3.80 -16.79
CA LYS A 115 -8.48 2.96 -18.00
C LYS A 115 -9.50 3.54 -18.98
N ALA A 116 -10.62 4.03 -18.47
CA ALA A 116 -11.65 4.65 -19.31
C ALA A 116 -11.15 5.95 -19.97
N TRP A 117 -10.41 6.81 -19.25
CA TRP A 117 -9.85 8.04 -19.78
C TRP A 117 -8.79 7.79 -20.84
N VAL A 118 -7.94 6.77 -20.67
CA VAL A 118 -7.02 6.34 -21.72
C VAL A 118 -7.79 5.94 -22.98
N ARG A 119 -8.79 5.06 -22.83
CA ARG A 119 -9.53 4.49 -23.96
C ARG A 119 -10.42 5.52 -24.66
N SER A 120 -11.10 6.37 -23.92
CA SER A 120 -12.13 7.27 -24.45
C SER A 120 -11.55 8.61 -24.89
N PHE A 121 -10.51 9.10 -24.24
CA PHE A 121 -9.98 10.46 -24.44
C PHE A 121 -8.49 10.48 -24.81
N GLY A 122 -7.82 9.33 -24.85
CA GLY A 122 -6.40 9.25 -25.22
C GLY A 122 -5.45 9.81 -24.16
N VAL A 123 -5.87 9.86 -22.88
CA VAL A 123 -5.00 10.33 -21.79
C VAL A 123 -3.76 9.44 -21.70
N LYS A 124 -2.58 10.04 -21.61
CA LYS A 124 -1.29 9.33 -21.56
C LYS A 124 -1.02 8.76 -20.18
N ALA A 125 -1.87 7.81 -19.73
CA ALA A 125 -1.80 7.26 -18.39
C ALA A 125 -1.23 5.84 -18.34
N THR A 126 -0.62 5.51 -17.17
CA THR A 126 -0.23 4.17 -16.74
C THR A 126 -0.71 3.95 -15.31
N ILE A 127 -0.88 2.70 -14.91
CA ILE A 127 -1.28 2.30 -13.56
C ILE A 127 -0.21 1.39 -12.96
N SER A 128 0.07 1.53 -11.67
CA SER A 128 0.76 0.50 -10.90
C SER A 128 -0.11 0.00 -9.73
N ASN A 129 -0.15 -1.32 -9.54
CA ASN A 129 -0.69 -1.95 -8.35
C ASN A 129 0.48 -2.50 -7.55
N CYS A 130 0.73 -1.94 -6.36
CA CYS A 130 1.85 -2.34 -5.53
C CYS A 130 1.42 -3.22 -4.37
N SER A 131 2.36 -4.04 -3.91
CA SER A 131 2.24 -4.79 -2.67
C SER A 131 2.48 -3.92 -1.42
N ASN A 132 2.46 -4.53 -0.23
CA ASN A 132 2.58 -3.80 1.04
C ASN A 132 3.98 -3.19 1.21
N ASN A 133 4.04 -1.87 1.26
CA ASN A 133 5.28 -1.14 1.44
C ASN A 133 5.75 -1.14 2.89
N TYR A 134 7.06 -1.12 3.10
CA TYR A 134 7.72 -0.83 4.37
C TYR A 134 8.98 -0.02 4.15
N GLY A 135 9.43 0.72 5.15
CA GLY A 135 10.63 1.53 5.06
C GLY A 135 10.51 2.88 5.78
N PRO A 136 11.50 3.75 5.61
CA PRO A 136 11.51 5.11 6.15
C PRO A 136 10.30 5.94 5.70
N TYR A 137 9.90 6.90 6.55
CA TYR A 137 8.83 7.87 6.29
C TYR A 137 7.42 7.29 6.11
N GLN A 138 7.20 6.00 6.37
CA GLN A 138 5.85 5.44 6.35
C GLN A 138 5.08 5.92 7.58
N HIS A 139 3.83 6.36 7.38
CA HIS A 139 2.98 6.87 8.47
C HIS A 139 2.80 5.83 9.58
N ILE A 140 2.88 6.28 10.83
CA ILE A 140 2.91 5.41 12.02
C ILE A 140 1.59 4.67 12.31
N GLU A 141 0.53 4.92 11.57
CA GLU A 141 -0.69 4.10 11.61
C GLU A 141 -0.54 2.76 10.86
N LYS A 142 0.43 2.64 9.94
CA LYS A 142 0.66 1.41 9.18
C LYS A 142 1.33 0.34 10.05
N PHE A 143 1.13 -0.94 9.69
CA PHE A 143 1.46 -2.08 10.55
C PHE A 143 2.90 -2.05 11.08
N ILE A 144 3.92 -2.09 10.22
CA ILE A 144 5.32 -2.15 10.66
C ILE A 144 5.73 -0.91 11.49
N PRO A 145 5.54 0.34 11.02
CA PRO A 145 5.94 1.49 11.82
C PRO A 145 5.15 1.63 13.12
N ARG A 146 3.88 1.22 13.15
CA ARG A 146 3.09 1.23 14.38
C ARG A 146 3.69 0.32 15.45
N GLN A 147 4.05 -0.92 15.09
CA GLN A 147 4.62 -1.86 16.05
C GLN A 147 5.99 -1.39 16.55
N ILE A 148 6.84 -0.88 15.68
CA ILE A 148 8.13 -0.30 16.06
C ILE A 148 7.94 0.87 17.03
N THR A 149 7.09 1.83 16.69
CA THR A 149 6.85 3.02 17.53
C THR A 149 6.09 2.70 18.82
N ASN A 150 5.27 1.64 18.83
CA ASN A 150 4.69 1.10 20.06
C ASN A 150 5.78 0.65 21.04
N ILE A 151 6.72 -0.18 20.58
CA ILE A 151 7.83 -0.67 21.41
C ILE A 151 8.67 0.49 21.93
N LEU A 152 9.04 1.44 21.05
CA LEU A 152 9.80 2.64 21.44
C LEU A 152 9.08 3.52 22.46
N SER A 153 7.74 3.50 22.46
CA SER A 153 6.90 4.27 23.40
C SER A 153 6.51 3.46 24.65
N GLY A 154 7.01 2.23 24.83
CA GLY A 154 6.62 1.36 25.93
C GLY A 154 5.18 0.82 25.83
N ILE A 155 4.56 0.89 24.65
CA ILE A 155 3.24 0.36 24.38
C ILE A 155 3.39 -1.07 23.84
N LYS A 156 2.58 -2.00 24.36
CA LYS A 156 2.60 -3.39 23.90
C LYS A 156 2.06 -3.47 22.46
N PRO A 157 2.79 -4.08 21.53
CA PRO A 157 2.34 -4.28 20.16
C PRO A 157 1.00 -5.01 20.05
N LYS A 158 0.29 -4.84 18.94
CA LYS A 158 -1.04 -5.42 18.72
C LYS A 158 -1.06 -6.26 17.45
N LEU A 159 -1.66 -7.44 17.51
CA LEU A 159 -1.82 -8.36 16.40
C LEU A 159 -3.30 -8.66 16.17
N TYR A 160 -3.81 -8.40 14.96
CA TYR A 160 -5.17 -8.73 14.57
C TYR A 160 -5.36 -10.26 14.50
N GLY A 161 -6.40 -10.76 15.18
CA GLY A 161 -6.72 -12.18 15.19
C GLY A 161 -5.52 -13.07 15.54
N GLU A 162 -5.25 -14.07 14.73
CA GLU A 162 -4.09 -14.96 14.87
C GLU A 162 -2.86 -14.50 14.08
N GLY A 163 -2.98 -13.41 13.31
CA GLY A 163 -1.89 -12.87 12.49
C GLY A 163 -1.50 -13.71 11.27
N LYS A 164 -2.38 -14.60 10.82
CA LYS A 164 -2.14 -15.51 9.68
C LYS A 164 -2.18 -14.81 8.32
N ASN A 165 -2.70 -13.59 8.27
CA ASN A 165 -2.82 -12.82 7.02
C ASN A 165 -1.45 -12.59 6.40
N VAL A 166 -1.27 -13.08 5.17
CA VAL A 166 -0.03 -12.99 4.41
C VAL A 166 -0.04 -11.74 3.55
N ARG A 167 1.10 -11.04 3.54
CA ARG A 167 1.33 -9.86 2.68
C ARG A 167 2.63 -10.06 1.91
N ASP A 168 2.67 -9.54 0.71
CA ASP A 168 3.89 -9.42 -0.08
C ASP A 168 4.54 -8.08 0.29
N TRP A 169 5.70 -8.10 0.92
CA TRP A 169 6.36 -6.92 1.46
C TRP A 169 7.41 -6.39 0.49
N ILE A 170 7.33 -5.10 0.19
CA ILE A 170 8.29 -4.40 -0.67
C ILE A 170 8.86 -3.18 0.03
N HIS A 171 10.16 -2.97 -0.11
CA HIS A 171 10.79 -1.76 0.41
C HIS A 171 10.39 -0.53 -0.41
N THR A 172 10.15 0.62 0.27
CA THR A 172 9.70 1.87 -0.37
C THR A 172 10.62 2.36 -1.49
N ASN A 173 11.94 2.13 -1.39
CA ASN A 173 12.88 2.48 -2.47
C ASN A 173 12.64 1.65 -3.73
N ASP A 174 12.37 0.35 -3.59
CA ASP A 174 12.07 -0.52 -4.74
C ASP A 174 10.74 -0.13 -5.37
N HIS A 175 9.72 0.16 -4.56
CA HIS A 175 8.47 0.70 -5.08
C HIS A 175 8.69 2.00 -5.86
N SER A 176 9.46 2.95 -5.31
CA SER A 176 9.74 4.23 -5.95
C SER A 176 10.50 4.08 -7.28
N THR A 177 11.49 3.18 -7.35
CA THR A 177 12.21 2.89 -8.60
C THR A 177 11.31 2.21 -9.64
N GLY A 178 10.38 1.34 -9.21
CA GLY A 178 9.37 0.73 -10.06
C GLY A 178 8.42 1.78 -10.66
N VAL A 179 7.90 2.67 -9.82
CA VAL A 179 7.07 3.82 -10.28
C VAL A 179 7.83 4.69 -11.28
N TRP A 180 9.09 4.98 -11.01
CA TRP A 180 9.93 5.76 -11.94
C TRP A 180 10.14 5.05 -13.28
N ALA A 181 10.39 3.74 -13.28
CA ALA A 181 10.52 2.95 -14.50
C ALA A 181 9.21 2.98 -15.32
N ILE A 182 8.05 2.83 -14.66
CA ILE A 182 6.75 2.86 -15.33
C ILE A 182 6.42 4.26 -15.85
N LEU A 183 6.67 5.32 -15.07
CA LEU A 183 6.44 6.70 -15.50
C LEU A 183 7.23 7.03 -16.76
N THR A 184 8.50 6.61 -16.83
CA THR A 184 9.42 7.02 -17.91
C THR A 184 9.41 6.10 -19.11
N LYS A 185 9.14 4.80 -18.93
CA LYS A 185 9.27 3.78 -19.98
C LYS A 185 8.00 2.95 -20.20
N GLY A 186 7.07 2.96 -19.25
CA GLY A 186 5.85 2.15 -19.31
C GLY A 186 4.97 2.50 -20.52
N ARG A 187 4.35 1.50 -21.12
CA ARG A 187 3.43 1.68 -22.25
C ARG A 187 2.12 2.33 -21.78
N ILE A 188 1.65 3.32 -22.52
CA ILE A 188 0.38 4.00 -22.24
C ILE A 188 -0.78 2.99 -22.22
N GLY A 189 -1.64 3.11 -21.23
CA GLY A 189 -2.81 2.26 -21.02
C GLY A 189 -2.54 0.98 -20.24
N GLU A 190 -1.26 0.67 -19.97
CA GLU A 190 -0.88 -0.57 -19.30
C GLU A 190 -0.91 -0.45 -17.77
N THR A 191 -1.19 -1.58 -17.14
CA THR A 191 -1.05 -1.79 -15.69
C THR A 191 0.18 -2.65 -15.44
N TYR A 192 0.98 -2.25 -14.45
CA TYR A 192 2.16 -2.99 -13.99
C TYR A 192 2.02 -3.29 -12.50
N LEU A 193 2.39 -4.49 -12.09
CA LEU A 193 2.42 -4.88 -10.68
C LEU A 193 3.83 -4.70 -10.14
N ILE A 194 3.95 -4.09 -8.93
CA ILE A 194 5.23 -3.82 -8.28
C ILE A 194 5.29 -4.61 -6.98
N GLY A 195 6.01 -5.75 -6.99
CA GLY A 195 6.21 -6.63 -5.85
C GLY A 195 7.63 -7.20 -5.82
N ALA A 196 8.03 -7.71 -4.67
CA ALA A 196 9.38 -8.21 -4.43
C ALA A 196 9.43 -9.69 -4.01
N ASP A 197 8.37 -10.44 -4.20
CA ASP A 197 8.24 -11.85 -3.78
C ASP A 197 8.47 -12.04 -2.26
N GLY A 198 8.11 -11.03 -1.46
CA GLY A 198 8.37 -10.92 -0.04
C GLY A 198 7.25 -11.43 0.87
N GLU A 199 6.57 -12.53 0.52
CA GLU A 199 5.44 -13.06 1.29
C GLU A 199 5.83 -13.44 2.71
N LYS A 200 5.20 -12.79 3.70
CA LYS A 200 5.27 -13.12 5.14
C LYS A 200 3.94 -12.84 5.81
N ASN A 201 3.56 -13.66 6.79
CA ASN A 201 2.37 -13.37 7.58
C ASN A 201 2.65 -12.28 8.64
N ASN A 202 1.58 -11.66 9.12
CA ASN A 202 1.68 -10.55 10.07
C ASN A 202 2.33 -10.97 11.39
N LYS A 203 2.11 -12.21 11.84
CA LYS A 203 2.73 -12.74 13.07
C LYS A 203 4.24 -12.87 12.91
N GLU A 204 4.70 -13.49 11.82
CA GLU A 204 6.14 -13.60 11.51
C GLU A 204 6.82 -12.23 11.49
N VAL A 205 6.21 -11.25 10.84
CA VAL A 205 6.75 -9.88 10.78
C VAL A 205 6.81 -9.25 12.17
N LEU A 206 5.75 -9.40 12.99
CA LEU A 206 5.74 -8.87 14.35
C LEU A 206 6.80 -9.53 15.24
N GLU A 207 6.93 -10.85 15.17
CA GLU A 207 7.94 -11.60 15.93
C GLU A 207 9.37 -11.19 15.53
N LEU A 208 9.62 -10.92 14.25
CA LEU A 208 10.90 -10.37 13.78
C LEU A 208 11.16 -8.97 14.34
N ILE A 209 10.16 -8.08 14.35
CA ILE A 209 10.30 -6.74 14.95
C ILE A 209 10.67 -6.87 16.42
N LEU A 210 9.96 -7.70 17.17
CA LEU A 210 10.23 -7.92 18.59
C LEU A 210 11.65 -8.45 18.82
N GLU A 211 12.07 -9.46 18.06
CA GLU A 211 13.41 -10.05 18.16
C GLU A 211 14.51 -9.00 17.87
N LYS A 212 14.37 -8.23 16.77
CA LYS A 212 15.34 -7.20 16.38
C LYS A 212 15.40 -6.03 17.37
N MET A 213 14.32 -5.80 18.14
CA MET A 213 14.24 -4.77 19.18
C MET A 213 14.51 -5.33 20.60
N GLY A 214 14.99 -6.57 20.71
CA GLY A 214 15.39 -7.20 21.99
C GLY A 214 14.21 -7.49 22.93
N GLN A 215 13.01 -7.68 22.40
CA GLN A 215 11.82 -8.03 23.13
C GLN A 215 11.53 -9.53 23.05
N PRO A 216 10.82 -10.12 24.05
CA PRO A 216 10.30 -11.48 23.92
C PRO A 216 9.39 -11.62 22.70
N LYS A 217 9.47 -12.75 21.97
CA LYS A 217 8.69 -12.98 20.74
C LYS A 217 7.17 -12.95 20.95
N ASP A 218 6.72 -13.19 22.16
CA ASP A 218 5.31 -13.18 22.58
C ASP A 218 4.87 -11.88 23.27
N ALA A 219 5.70 -10.85 23.25
CA ALA A 219 5.43 -9.57 23.91
C ALA A 219 4.44 -8.69 23.12
N TYR A 220 3.30 -9.26 22.74
CA TYR A 220 2.20 -8.54 22.06
C TYR A 220 0.83 -8.99 22.58
N ASP A 221 -0.21 -8.22 22.28
CA ASP A 221 -1.59 -8.58 22.55
C ASP A 221 -2.30 -8.95 21.27
N HIS A 222 -3.14 -9.99 21.32
CA HIS A 222 -4.13 -10.24 20.27
C HIS A 222 -5.29 -9.28 20.41
N VAL A 223 -5.72 -8.70 19.29
CA VAL A 223 -6.92 -7.85 19.23
C VAL A 223 -7.92 -8.45 18.25
N THR A 224 -9.18 -8.06 18.39
CA THR A 224 -10.26 -8.49 17.50
C THR A 224 -9.87 -8.24 16.04
N ASP A 225 -10.08 -9.24 15.18
CA ASP A 225 -9.79 -9.10 13.77
C ASP A 225 -10.79 -8.15 13.11
N ARG A 226 -10.36 -7.48 12.06
CA ARG A 226 -11.20 -6.52 11.34
C ARG A 226 -12.11 -7.23 10.34
N ALA A 227 -13.28 -6.64 10.08
CA ALA A 227 -14.20 -7.12 9.06
C ALA A 227 -13.55 -7.06 7.66
N GLY A 228 -13.76 -8.10 6.84
CA GLY A 228 -13.24 -8.15 5.48
C GLY A 228 -11.71 -8.16 5.39
N HIS A 229 -11.05 -8.75 6.37
CA HIS A 229 -9.58 -8.85 6.39
C HIS A 229 -9.11 -9.95 5.46
N ASP A 230 -8.63 -9.56 4.28
CA ASP A 230 -8.10 -10.49 3.27
C ASP A 230 -6.99 -11.39 3.82
N LEU A 231 -7.02 -12.66 3.45
CA LEU A 231 -6.11 -13.68 3.96
C LEU A 231 -4.71 -13.54 3.35
N ARG A 232 -4.62 -13.41 2.02
CA ARG A 232 -3.32 -13.43 1.35
C ARG A 232 -3.29 -12.52 0.13
N TYR A 233 -2.20 -11.76 0.01
CA TYR A 233 -1.81 -11.04 -1.19
C TYR A 233 -0.47 -11.57 -1.69
N ALA A 234 -0.38 -11.80 -2.99
CA ALA A 234 0.86 -12.08 -3.69
C ALA A 234 0.72 -11.59 -5.13
N ILE A 235 1.71 -10.89 -5.64
CA ILE A 235 1.65 -10.30 -6.96
C ILE A 235 2.79 -10.76 -7.85
N ASP A 236 2.51 -10.87 -9.15
CA ASP A 236 3.50 -11.22 -10.17
C ASP A 236 4.01 -9.93 -10.84
N SER A 237 5.26 -9.59 -10.59
CA SER A 237 5.94 -8.44 -11.20
C SER A 237 6.72 -8.78 -12.49
N ALA A 238 6.55 -9.96 -13.06
CA ALA A 238 7.27 -10.41 -14.26
C ALA A 238 7.14 -9.42 -15.42
N LYS A 239 5.94 -8.91 -15.70
CA LYS A 239 5.72 -7.90 -16.75
C LYS A 239 6.57 -6.65 -16.56
N LEU A 240 6.68 -6.13 -15.34
CA LEU A 240 7.50 -4.97 -15.03
C LEU A 240 8.99 -5.27 -15.26
N ARG A 241 9.45 -6.43 -14.83
CA ARG A 241 10.83 -6.88 -14.99
C ARG A 241 11.18 -7.09 -16.46
N GLU A 242 10.37 -7.81 -17.19
CA GLU A 242 10.62 -8.19 -18.60
C GLU A 242 10.52 -6.98 -19.54
N GLU A 243 9.49 -6.15 -19.39
CA GLU A 243 9.29 -5.03 -20.32
C GLU A 243 10.16 -3.82 -20.00
N LEU A 244 10.41 -3.52 -18.71
CA LEU A 244 11.06 -2.27 -18.30
C LEU A 244 12.44 -2.47 -17.68
N GLY A 245 12.87 -3.72 -17.48
CA GLY A 245 14.17 -4.06 -16.89
C GLY A 245 14.30 -3.65 -15.42
N TRP A 246 13.20 -3.57 -14.70
CA TRP A 246 13.21 -3.25 -13.28
C TRP A 246 13.46 -4.51 -12.44
N GLU A 247 14.28 -4.37 -11.39
CA GLU A 247 14.51 -5.43 -10.41
C GLU A 247 14.56 -4.83 -9.00
N PRO A 248 13.93 -5.48 -8.00
CA PRO A 248 14.04 -5.04 -6.62
C PRO A 248 15.48 -5.21 -6.11
N GLN A 249 15.95 -4.25 -5.32
CA GLN A 249 17.28 -4.24 -4.72
C GLN A 249 17.26 -4.67 -3.25
N PHE A 250 16.15 -4.43 -2.55
CA PHE A 250 15.98 -4.74 -1.14
C PHE A 250 15.28 -6.11 -0.97
N THR A 251 15.91 -7.18 -1.45
CA THR A 251 15.34 -8.55 -1.43
C THR A 251 15.54 -9.27 -0.10
N ASN A 252 16.45 -8.79 0.75
CA ASN A 252 16.60 -9.30 2.12
C ASN A 252 15.68 -8.52 3.06
N PHE A 253 14.49 -9.09 3.33
CA PHE A 253 13.49 -8.46 4.19
C PHE A 253 14.00 -8.17 5.60
N GLU A 254 14.78 -9.10 6.21
CA GLU A 254 15.29 -8.91 7.57
C GLU A 254 16.23 -7.71 7.66
N GLN A 255 17.13 -7.55 6.70
CA GLN A 255 18.03 -6.41 6.65
C GLN A 255 17.25 -5.11 6.42
N GLY A 256 16.30 -5.09 5.48
CA GLY A 256 15.45 -3.92 5.24
C GLY A 256 14.61 -3.54 6.46
N LEU A 257 14.17 -4.54 7.24
CA LEU A 257 13.43 -4.33 8.48
C LEU A 257 14.35 -3.74 9.57
N GLU A 258 15.57 -4.23 9.73
CA GLU A 258 16.57 -3.66 10.65
C GLU A 258 16.85 -2.19 10.34
N ASP A 259 17.08 -1.88 9.07
CA ASP A 259 17.30 -0.50 8.62
C ASP A 259 16.07 0.38 8.89
N THR A 260 14.87 -0.16 8.73
CA THR A 260 13.61 0.52 9.04
C THR A 260 13.48 0.78 10.54
N ILE A 261 13.74 -0.22 11.40
CA ILE A 261 13.72 -0.07 12.87
C ILE A 261 14.72 1.01 13.30
N LYS A 262 15.93 0.94 12.75
CA LYS A 262 16.96 1.95 13.03
C LYS A 262 16.49 3.35 12.65
N TRP A 263 15.87 3.50 11.49
CA TRP A 263 15.37 4.81 11.04
C TRP A 263 14.33 5.38 12.02
N TYR A 264 13.32 4.62 12.45
CA TYR A 264 12.33 5.09 13.42
C TYR A 264 12.94 5.39 14.81
N THR A 265 13.95 4.64 15.20
CA THR A 265 14.69 4.89 16.45
C THR A 265 15.46 6.20 16.39
N ASP A 266 16.11 6.48 15.26
CA ASP A 266 16.94 7.68 15.08
C ASP A 266 16.12 8.96 14.79
N HIS A 267 14.83 8.83 14.44
CA HIS A 267 13.96 9.94 14.02
C HIS A 267 12.68 10.02 14.85
N GLU A 268 12.80 9.96 16.17
CA GLU A 268 11.64 10.13 17.08
C GLU A 268 10.91 11.45 16.88
N ASP A 269 11.62 12.53 16.56
CA ASP A 269 11.09 13.85 16.29
C ASP A 269 10.13 13.87 15.09
N TRP A 270 10.28 12.94 14.13
CA TRP A 270 9.42 12.85 12.96
C TRP A 270 8.03 12.28 13.28
N TRP A 271 7.93 11.30 14.20
CA TRP A 271 6.69 10.57 14.44
C TRP A 271 6.06 10.75 15.84
N LYS A 272 6.85 11.18 16.83
CA LYS A 272 6.43 11.17 18.24
C LYS A 272 5.25 12.10 18.53
N ALA A 273 5.17 13.24 17.84
CA ALA A 273 4.07 14.20 18.04
C ALA A 273 2.69 13.65 17.65
N GLU A 274 2.64 12.71 16.70
CA GLU A 274 1.39 12.12 16.22
C GLU A 274 1.02 10.81 16.94
N LYS A 275 1.97 10.24 17.68
CA LYS A 275 1.81 8.89 18.25
C LYS A 275 0.60 8.76 19.17
N GLU A 276 0.40 9.70 20.07
CA GLU A 276 -0.72 9.68 21.02
C GLU A 276 -2.07 9.73 20.30
N ALA A 277 -2.20 10.57 19.28
CA ALA A 277 -3.43 10.72 18.50
C ALA A 277 -3.74 9.42 17.70
N VAL A 278 -2.72 8.78 17.13
CA VAL A 278 -2.86 7.51 16.41
C VAL A 278 -3.33 6.41 17.35
N GLU A 279 -2.71 6.25 18.53
CA GLU A 279 -3.12 5.19 19.46
C GLU A 279 -4.50 5.45 20.09
N ALA A 280 -4.87 6.71 20.36
CA ALA A 280 -6.21 7.07 20.82
C ALA A 280 -7.30 6.67 19.81
N LYS A 281 -7.03 6.78 18.51
CA LYS A 281 -7.92 6.35 17.44
C LYS A 281 -8.11 4.84 17.43
N TYR A 282 -7.04 4.07 17.57
CA TYR A 282 -7.10 2.61 17.65
C TYR A 282 -7.77 2.09 18.92
N ALA A 283 -7.62 2.77 20.06
CA ALA A 283 -8.28 2.39 21.31
C ALA A 283 -9.82 2.40 21.22
N GLN A 284 -10.39 3.10 20.23
CA GLN A 284 -11.83 3.13 20.00
C GLN A 284 -12.35 1.90 19.24
N THR A 285 -11.50 1.18 18.52
CA THR A 285 -11.89 0.12 17.58
C THR A 285 -11.25 -1.23 17.86
N GLN A 286 -10.20 -1.29 18.68
CA GLN A 286 -9.49 -2.52 18.99
C GLN A 286 -9.77 -3.01 20.40
N GLU A 287 -10.36 -4.19 20.52
CA GLU A 287 -10.53 -4.89 21.80
C GLU A 287 -9.47 -5.98 21.94
N VAL A 288 -8.79 -5.99 23.09
CA VAL A 288 -7.81 -7.05 23.42
C VAL A 288 -8.54 -8.34 23.73
N ILE A 289 -8.22 -9.40 23.00
CA ILE A 289 -8.73 -10.75 23.24
C ILE A 289 -7.93 -11.35 24.41
N LYS A 290 -8.62 -11.79 25.48
CA LYS A 290 -8.03 -12.40 26.68
C LYS A 290 -7.85 -13.90 26.50
#